data_d1c74fdaf48a310c85927b7c90e9afea
#
_entry.id   d1c74fdaf48a310c85927b7c90e9afea
#
_cell.length_a   1.000
_cell.length_b   1.000
_cell.length_c   1.000
_cell.angle_alpha   90.00
_cell.angle_beta   90.00
_cell.angle_gamma   90.00
#
_symmetry.space_group_name_H-M   'P 1'
#
loop_
_entity.id
_entity.type
_entity.pdbx_description
1 polymer ?
#
loop_
_entity_poly.entity_id
_entity_poly.type
_entity_poly.pdbx_seq_one_letter_code
_entity_poly.pdbx_strand_id
1 'polypeptide(L)'
;MAMIDEPLYPIAVLIDELKNEDIQLRLNSIRRLSTIARALGEERTRKELIPFLSENNDDEDEVLLAMAEELGVFIPYVGGVEHAHVLLPPLETLCTVEETCVRDKAVESLCRIGAQMKETDIVDWFIPVVKDKSWRVRYMVANQLYELCEAVGPEPTRADLVPAYVRLLRDNEAEVRIAAAGKVTKFCRILNPQLSVQHILPCVKELSSDSSQHVRSALASVIMGMAPVLGKDATIEQLVPIFLSLLKDEFPDVRLNIISKLDQVNQVIGIDLLSQSLLPAIVELAEDRHWRVRLAIIEYIPLLASQLGVGFFDDKLGALCMQWLEDKVFSIRDAAANNLKRLAEEFGPEWAMQHIIPQVLEKINNPHYLYRMTILQAISLLAPVMGAEITCQKLLPVVINSSKDRVPNIKFNVAKVLQSLVPILDQSVVEKTVKPCLVELSEDPDVDVRYYANQALQACDQMMVSS
;
A
#
# COMPACT_ATOMS: atom_id res chain seq x y z
N MET A 1 -5.99 -71.39 -9.11
CA MET A 1 -6.35 -69.96 -9.05
C MET A 1 -5.55 -69.34 -7.93
N ALA A 2 -4.51 -68.61 -8.29
CA ALA A 2 -3.76 -67.88 -7.28
C ALA A 2 -4.70 -66.83 -6.67
N MET A 3 -5.00 -66.97 -5.40
CA MET A 3 -5.72 -65.90 -4.70
C MET A 3 -4.86 -64.68 -4.75
N ILE A 4 -5.30 -63.68 -5.53
CA ILE A 4 -4.72 -62.34 -5.51
C ILE A 4 -4.82 -61.92 -4.06
N ASP A 5 -3.68 -61.52 -3.49
CA ASP A 5 -3.64 -61.00 -2.13
C ASP A 5 -4.46 -59.72 -2.09
N GLU A 6 -5.76 -59.83 -1.81
CA GLU A 6 -6.75 -58.74 -1.82
C GLU A 6 -6.25 -57.47 -1.08
N PRO A 7 -5.48 -57.55 0.04
CA PRO A 7 -5.00 -56.37 0.73
C PRO A 7 -4.04 -55.50 -0.07
N LEU A 8 -3.30 -56.03 -1.06
CA LEU A 8 -2.34 -55.27 -1.86
C LEU A 8 -2.92 -54.77 -3.18
N TYR A 9 -4.07 -55.33 -3.62
CA TYR A 9 -4.64 -55.05 -4.92
C TYR A 9 -4.89 -53.56 -5.21
N PRO A 10 -5.50 -52.76 -4.27
CA PRO A 10 -5.77 -51.35 -4.53
C PRO A 10 -4.49 -50.52 -4.78
N ILE A 11 -3.43 -50.80 -4.07
CA ILE A 11 -2.16 -50.09 -4.24
C ILE A 11 -1.47 -50.51 -5.52
N ALA A 12 -1.49 -51.82 -5.86
CA ALA A 12 -0.93 -52.35 -7.11
C ALA A 12 -1.60 -51.70 -8.31
N VAL A 13 -2.93 -51.58 -8.31
CA VAL A 13 -3.67 -50.90 -9.36
C VAL A 13 -3.27 -49.44 -9.47
N LEU A 14 -3.15 -48.72 -8.36
CA LEU A 14 -2.73 -47.32 -8.34
C LEU A 14 -1.33 -47.18 -8.94
N ILE A 15 -0.40 -48.06 -8.59
CA ILE A 15 0.98 -48.03 -9.13
C ILE A 15 0.95 -48.20 -10.64
N ASP A 16 0.20 -49.15 -11.14
CA ASP A 16 0.08 -49.41 -12.58
C ASP A 16 -0.57 -48.24 -13.32
N GLU A 17 -1.62 -47.67 -12.77
CA GLU A 17 -2.31 -46.49 -13.32
C GLU A 17 -1.42 -45.25 -13.37
N LEU A 18 -0.62 -45.00 -12.34
CA LEU A 18 0.31 -43.87 -12.29
C LEU A 18 1.50 -44.00 -13.23
N LYS A 19 1.79 -45.22 -13.74
CA LYS A 19 2.80 -45.47 -14.77
C LYS A 19 2.26 -45.28 -16.18
N ASN A 20 0.98 -45.06 -16.36
CA ASN A 20 0.37 -44.86 -17.66
C ASN A 20 0.88 -43.58 -18.30
N GLU A 21 1.16 -43.58 -19.58
CA GLU A 21 1.62 -42.41 -20.33
C GLU A 21 0.54 -41.33 -20.50
N ASP A 22 -0.73 -41.73 -20.44
CA ASP A 22 -1.87 -40.81 -20.55
C ASP A 22 -2.10 -40.07 -19.26
N ILE A 23 -1.91 -38.76 -19.30
CA ILE A 23 -2.09 -37.88 -18.15
C ILE A 23 -3.51 -37.92 -17.59
N GLN A 24 -4.53 -38.09 -18.45
CA GLN A 24 -5.93 -38.19 -18.02
C GLN A 24 -6.18 -39.43 -17.15
N LEU A 25 -5.57 -40.55 -17.47
CA LEU A 25 -5.68 -41.76 -16.67
C LEU A 25 -5.00 -41.60 -15.32
N ARG A 26 -3.81 -40.94 -15.28
CA ARG A 26 -3.13 -40.62 -14.03
C ARG A 26 -3.97 -39.70 -13.17
N LEU A 27 -4.56 -38.64 -13.74
CA LEU A 27 -5.46 -37.72 -13.03
C LEU A 27 -6.67 -38.47 -12.43
N ASN A 28 -7.30 -39.34 -13.22
CA ASN A 28 -8.46 -40.10 -12.75
C ASN A 28 -8.10 -41.00 -11.56
N SER A 29 -6.91 -41.57 -11.57
CA SER A 29 -6.42 -42.41 -10.47
C SER A 29 -6.21 -41.58 -9.17
N ILE A 30 -5.61 -40.41 -9.28
CA ILE A 30 -5.43 -39.52 -8.15
C ILE A 30 -6.79 -39.05 -7.58
N ARG A 31 -7.73 -38.73 -8.43
CA ARG A 31 -9.08 -38.31 -7.99
C ARG A 31 -9.89 -39.42 -7.32
N ARG A 32 -9.47 -40.69 -7.50
CA ARG A 32 -10.09 -41.85 -6.84
C ARG A 32 -9.33 -42.34 -5.59
N LEU A 33 -8.40 -41.55 -5.07
CA LEU A 33 -7.64 -41.94 -3.88
C LEU A 33 -8.53 -42.26 -2.68
N SER A 34 -9.65 -41.57 -2.52
CA SER A 34 -10.62 -41.85 -1.46
C SER A 34 -11.19 -43.27 -1.55
N THR A 35 -11.47 -43.73 -2.77
CA THR A 35 -11.96 -45.09 -3.01
C THR A 35 -10.90 -46.14 -2.64
N ILE A 36 -9.64 -45.87 -3.00
CA ILE A 36 -8.51 -46.76 -2.65
C ILE A 36 -8.33 -46.80 -1.15
N ALA A 37 -8.40 -45.66 -0.48
CA ALA A 37 -8.28 -45.57 0.98
C ALA A 37 -9.39 -46.34 1.72
N ARG A 38 -10.63 -46.26 1.23
CA ARG A 38 -11.74 -47.03 1.79
C ARG A 38 -11.53 -48.55 1.66
N ALA A 39 -11.00 -48.98 0.52
CA ALA A 39 -10.68 -50.38 0.27
C ALA A 39 -9.55 -50.89 1.19
N LEU A 40 -8.56 -50.05 1.47
CA LEU A 40 -7.42 -50.37 2.31
C LEU A 40 -7.76 -50.34 3.81
N GLY A 41 -8.65 -49.45 4.21
CA GLY A 41 -8.86 -49.12 5.60
C GLY A 41 -7.88 -48.08 6.15
N GLU A 42 -8.22 -47.51 7.29
CA GLU A 42 -7.49 -46.37 7.87
C GLU A 42 -6.02 -46.67 8.16
N GLU A 43 -5.74 -47.79 8.76
CA GLU A 43 -4.36 -48.15 9.16
C GLU A 43 -3.45 -48.35 7.97
N ARG A 44 -3.92 -49.09 6.94
CA ARG A 44 -3.13 -49.33 5.73
C ARG A 44 -2.97 -48.05 4.89
N THR A 45 -3.99 -47.18 4.90
CA THR A 45 -3.90 -45.88 4.27
C THR A 45 -2.75 -45.07 4.89
N ARG A 46 -2.65 -45.04 6.23
CA ARG A 46 -1.56 -44.33 6.91
C ARG A 46 -0.18 -44.96 6.68
N LYS A 47 -0.11 -46.30 6.69
CA LYS A 47 1.17 -47.00 6.64
C LYS A 47 1.68 -47.29 5.24
N GLU A 48 0.80 -47.38 4.26
CA GLU A 48 1.14 -47.80 2.89
C GLU A 48 0.83 -46.75 1.83
N LEU A 49 -0.42 -46.25 1.78
CA LEU A 49 -0.84 -45.32 0.74
C LEU A 49 -0.19 -43.94 0.88
N ILE A 50 -0.23 -43.34 2.04
CA ILE A 50 0.32 -42.01 2.26
C ILE A 50 1.85 -42.00 2.06
N PRO A 51 2.62 -42.95 2.63
CA PRO A 51 4.06 -43.01 2.33
C PRO A 51 4.36 -43.23 0.85
N PHE A 52 3.59 -44.04 0.16
CA PHE A 52 3.73 -44.21 -1.29
C PHE A 52 3.56 -42.88 -2.04
N LEU A 53 2.54 -42.10 -1.73
CA LEU A 53 2.31 -40.79 -2.34
C LEU A 53 3.42 -39.79 -2.01
N SER A 54 3.95 -39.86 -0.79
CA SER A 54 5.06 -39.01 -0.36
C SER A 54 6.36 -39.29 -1.12
N GLU A 55 6.61 -40.53 -1.48
CA GLU A 55 7.79 -40.94 -2.23
C GLU A 55 7.63 -40.77 -3.76
N ASN A 56 6.41 -40.78 -4.29
CA ASN A 56 6.11 -40.75 -5.72
C ASN A 56 5.39 -39.45 -6.11
N ASN A 57 6.06 -38.31 -5.91
CA ASN A 57 5.54 -36.98 -6.17
C ASN A 57 6.21 -36.30 -7.37
N ASP A 58 6.83 -37.08 -8.27
CA ASP A 58 7.40 -36.58 -9.52
C ASP A 58 6.43 -36.89 -10.66
N ASP A 59 5.63 -35.91 -11.05
CA ASP A 59 4.62 -36.04 -12.09
C ASP A 59 4.34 -34.66 -12.72
N GLU A 60 3.46 -34.63 -13.71
CA GLU A 60 2.99 -33.39 -14.33
C GLU A 60 2.24 -32.51 -13.31
N ASP A 61 2.30 -31.21 -13.52
CA ASP A 61 1.72 -30.25 -12.59
C ASP A 61 0.23 -30.47 -12.32
N GLU A 62 -0.53 -30.87 -13.34
CA GLU A 62 -1.96 -31.16 -13.19
C GLU A 62 -2.22 -32.33 -12.22
N VAL A 63 -1.38 -33.36 -12.28
CA VAL A 63 -1.48 -34.53 -11.40
C VAL A 63 -1.10 -34.13 -9.96
N LEU A 64 -0.02 -33.37 -9.80
CA LEU A 64 0.41 -32.86 -8.50
C LEU A 64 -0.62 -31.93 -7.87
N LEU A 65 -1.26 -31.09 -8.69
CA LEU A 65 -2.35 -30.21 -8.23
C LEU A 65 -3.53 -31.04 -7.69
N ALA A 66 -3.94 -32.06 -8.43
CA ALA A 66 -5.01 -32.96 -7.99
C ALA A 66 -4.64 -33.71 -6.72
N MET A 67 -3.39 -34.14 -6.57
CA MET A 67 -2.88 -34.77 -5.35
C MET A 67 -2.98 -33.82 -4.15
N ALA A 68 -2.58 -32.56 -4.32
CA ALA A 68 -2.67 -31.55 -3.27
C ALA A 68 -4.13 -31.32 -2.83
N GLU A 69 -5.06 -31.27 -3.77
CA GLU A 69 -6.50 -31.12 -3.50
C GLU A 69 -7.06 -32.30 -2.72
N GLU A 70 -6.74 -33.53 -3.17
CA GLU A 70 -7.25 -34.76 -2.56
C GLU A 70 -6.73 -34.93 -1.12
N LEU A 71 -5.44 -34.68 -0.90
CA LEU A 71 -4.85 -34.78 0.42
C LEU A 71 -5.46 -33.79 1.43
N GLY A 72 -5.92 -32.64 0.95
CA GLY A 72 -6.54 -31.62 1.81
C GLY A 72 -7.85 -32.04 2.47
N VAL A 73 -8.54 -33.04 1.92
CA VAL A 73 -9.82 -33.54 2.43
C VAL A 73 -9.71 -34.98 2.93
N PHE A 74 -8.50 -35.45 3.20
CA PHE A 74 -8.22 -36.87 3.43
C PHE A 74 -8.24 -37.28 4.92
N ILE A 75 -8.47 -36.37 5.85
CA ILE A 75 -8.49 -36.67 7.28
C ILE A 75 -9.42 -37.85 7.64
N PRO A 76 -10.67 -37.94 7.13
CA PRO A 76 -11.54 -39.08 7.45
C PRO A 76 -10.98 -40.42 7.03
N TYR A 77 -10.15 -40.46 5.99
CA TYR A 77 -9.61 -41.71 5.43
C TYR A 77 -8.37 -42.21 6.17
N VAL A 78 -7.73 -41.37 6.98
CA VAL A 78 -6.53 -41.75 7.76
C VAL A 78 -6.85 -42.04 9.22
N GLY A 79 -8.10 -41.96 9.62
CA GLY A 79 -8.52 -42.28 10.98
C GLY A 79 -8.89 -41.06 11.82
N GLY A 80 -9.14 -39.92 11.21
CA GLY A 80 -9.57 -38.70 11.86
C GLY A 80 -8.42 -37.79 12.31
N VAL A 81 -8.78 -36.80 13.14
CA VAL A 81 -7.87 -35.71 13.54
C VAL A 81 -6.63 -36.19 14.27
N GLU A 82 -6.75 -37.30 15.01
CA GLU A 82 -5.64 -37.87 15.79
C GLU A 82 -4.49 -38.39 14.92
N HIS A 83 -4.79 -38.69 13.66
CA HIS A 83 -3.85 -39.23 12.69
C HIS A 83 -3.57 -38.26 11.53
N ALA A 84 -4.11 -37.05 11.56
CA ALA A 84 -4.01 -36.07 10.49
C ALA A 84 -2.54 -35.68 10.17
N HIS A 85 -1.64 -35.77 11.13
CA HIS A 85 -0.23 -35.44 10.96
C HIS A 85 0.47 -36.25 9.84
N VAL A 86 -0.02 -37.43 9.51
CA VAL A 86 0.56 -38.26 8.43
C VAL A 86 0.39 -37.62 7.06
N LEU A 87 -0.56 -36.70 6.90
CA LEU A 87 -0.82 -35.97 5.65
C LEU A 87 0.14 -34.82 5.43
N LEU A 88 0.84 -34.36 6.46
CA LEU A 88 1.69 -33.18 6.38
C LEU A 88 2.95 -33.39 5.50
N PRO A 89 3.74 -34.48 5.67
CA PRO A 89 4.96 -34.68 4.85
C PRO A 89 4.71 -34.65 3.34
N PRO A 90 3.73 -35.37 2.77
CA PRO A 90 3.51 -35.28 1.33
C PRO A 90 3.07 -33.90 0.87
N LEU A 91 2.29 -33.18 1.66
CA LEU A 91 1.89 -31.80 1.34
C LEU A 91 3.06 -30.82 1.44
N GLU A 92 3.94 -30.98 2.42
CA GLU A 92 5.17 -30.18 2.53
C GLU A 92 6.05 -30.32 1.30
N THR A 93 6.17 -31.54 0.80
CA THR A 93 6.92 -31.81 -0.44
C THR A 93 6.30 -31.08 -1.64
N LEU A 94 4.97 -31.09 -1.76
CA LEU A 94 4.26 -30.38 -2.83
C LEU A 94 4.41 -28.85 -2.71
N CYS A 95 4.67 -28.32 -1.54
CA CYS A 95 4.98 -26.90 -1.33
C CYS A 95 6.34 -26.48 -1.90
N THR A 96 7.20 -27.42 -2.28
CA THR A 96 8.53 -27.13 -2.80
C THR A 96 8.65 -27.25 -4.32
N VAL A 97 7.59 -27.65 -5.03
CA VAL A 97 7.60 -27.77 -6.49
C VAL A 97 7.66 -26.38 -7.15
N GLU A 98 8.14 -26.35 -8.39
CA GLU A 98 8.33 -25.08 -9.10
C GLU A 98 7.04 -24.38 -9.50
N GLU A 99 6.00 -25.15 -9.83
CA GLU A 99 4.73 -24.58 -10.29
C GLU A 99 3.94 -23.92 -9.15
N THR A 100 3.63 -22.65 -9.32
CA THR A 100 2.97 -21.82 -8.30
C THR A 100 1.60 -22.35 -7.90
N CYS A 101 0.78 -22.78 -8.87
CA CYS A 101 -0.57 -23.27 -8.57
C CYS A 101 -0.57 -24.54 -7.71
N VAL A 102 0.42 -25.41 -7.89
CA VAL A 102 0.59 -26.61 -7.05
C VAL A 102 1.00 -26.20 -5.64
N ARG A 103 1.98 -25.31 -5.50
CA ARG A 103 2.39 -24.79 -4.19
C ARG A 103 1.23 -24.16 -3.43
N ASP A 104 0.48 -23.27 -4.09
CA ASP A 104 -0.64 -22.58 -3.48
C ASP A 104 -1.72 -23.55 -2.98
N LYS A 105 -2.03 -24.56 -3.78
CA LYS A 105 -3.00 -25.60 -3.40
C LYS A 105 -2.49 -26.46 -2.25
N ALA A 106 -1.21 -26.81 -2.25
CA ALA A 106 -0.59 -27.56 -1.16
C ALA A 106 -0.62 -26.77 0.14
N VAL A 107 -0.34 -25.48 0.09
CA VAL A 107 -0.44 -24.54 1.22
C VAL A 107 -1.87 -24.51 1.76
N GLU A 108 -2.86 -24.31 0.88
CA GLU A 108 -4.27 -24.29 1.26
C GLU A 108 -4.69 -25.58 1.94
N SER A 109 -4.29 -26.73 1.42
CA SER A 109 -4.57 -28.03 1.98
C SER A 109 -3.89 -28.25 3.33
N LEU A 110 -2.62 -27.82 3.46
CA LEU A 110 -1.90 -27.85 4.76
C LEU A 110 -2.63 -27.05 5.82
N CYS A 111 -3.09 -25.86 5.48
CA CYS A 111 -3.82 -25.01 6.41
C CYS A 111 -5.16 -25.60 6.81
N ARG A 112 -5.85 -26.21 5.86
CA ARG A 112 -7.12 -26.89 6.11
C ARG A 112 -6.92 -28.06 7.10
N ILE A 113 -5.88 -28.85 6.92
CA ILE A 113 -5.55 -29.95 7.82
C ILE A 113 -5.11 -29.42 9.18
N GLY A 114 -4.24 -28.41 9.21
CA GLY A 114 -3.78 -27.79 10.45
C GLY A 114 -4.91 -27.22 11.28
N ALA A 115 -5.90 -26.59 10.66
CA ALA A 115 -7.06 -26.03 11.35
C ALA A 115 -7.93 -27.10 12.04
N GLN A 116 -7.86 -28.34 11.59
CA GLN A 116 -8.63 -29.45 12.17
C GLN A 116 -7.84 -30.26 13.20
N MET A 117 -6.52 -30.09 13.29
CA MET A 117 -5.66 -30.80 14.22
C MET A 117 -5.83 -30.29 15.65
N LYS A 118 -5.45 -31.10 16.63
CA LYS A 118 -5.42 -30.69 18.04
C LYS A 118 -4.30 -29.64 18.24
N GLU A 119 -4.51 -28.72 19.16
CA GLU A 119 -3.60 -27.60 19.45
C GLU A 119 -2.16 -28.06 19.69
N THR A 120 -1.99 -29.11 20.48
CA THR A 120 -0.66 -29.67 20.79
C THR A 120 0.05 -30.21 19.54
N ASP A 121 -0.70 -30.90 18.67
CA ASP A 121 -0.17 -31.49 17.44
C ASP A 121 0.23 -30.41 16.43
N ILE A 122 -0.53 -29.31 16.34
CA ILE A 122 -0.19 -28.17 15.48
C ILE A 122 1.12 -27.53 15.94
N VAL A 123 1.30 -27.30 17.23
CA VAL A 123 2.51 -26.70 17.78
C VAL A 123 3.71 -27.60 17.51
N ASP A 124 3.59 -28.90 17.74
CA ASP A 124 4.67 -29.87 17.51
C ASP A 124 5.08 -29.93 16.04
N TRP A 125 4.14 -29.79 15.11
CA TRP A 125 4.44 -29.71 13.68
C TRP A 125 5.08 -28.38 13.30
N PHE A 126 4.53 -27.28 13.80
CA PHE A 126 4.90 -25.92 13.39
C PHE A 126 6.36 -25.58 13.72
N ILE A 127 6.82 -25.93 14.92
CA ILE A 127 8.17 -25.59 15.39
C ILE A 127 9.27 -26.16 14.47
N PRO A 128 9.21 -27.44 14.04
CA PRO A 128 10.19 -27.95 13.07
C PRO A 128 10.11 -27.30 11.69
N VAL A 129 8.89 -26.97 11.23
CA VAL A 129 8.67 -26.46 9.86
C VAL A 129 9.26 -25.06 9.64
N VAL A 130 9.30 -24.21 10.66
CA VAL A 130 9.95 -22.89 10.54
C VAL A 130 11.47 -23.01 10.34
N LYS A 131 12.06 -24.20 10.59
CA LYS A 131 13.47 -24.53 10.38
C LYS A 131 13.69 -25.38 9.12
N ASP A 132 12.67 -25.57 8.31
CA ASP A 132 12.78 -26.38 7.10
C ASP A 132 13.89 -25.85 6.20
N LYS A 133 14.58 -26.76 5.51
CA LYS A 133 15.69 -26.40 4.61
C LYS A 133 15.21 -25.61 3.40
N SER A 134 13.97 -25.85 2.94
CA SER A 134 13.39 -25.14 1.82
C SER A 134 12.84 -23.80 2.28
N TRP A 135 13.31 -22.69 1.67
CA TRP A 135 12.78 -21.36 1.96
C TRP A 135 11.30 -21.24 1.53
N ARG A 136 10.87 -22.04 0.54
CA ARG A 136 9.46 -22.03 0.08
C ARG A 136 8.53 -22.57 1.15
N VAL A 137 8.92 -23.61 1.87
CA VAL A 137 8.16 -24.12 3.01
C VAL A 137 8.10 -23.06 4.12
N ARG A 138 9.23 -22.44 4.45
CA ARG A 138 9.25 -21.36 5.44
C ARG A 138 8.42 -20.16 5.02
N TYR A 139 8.44 -19.78 3.75
CA TYR A 139 7.60 -18.73 3.18
C TYR A 139 6.11 -19.04 3.35
N MET A 140 5.71 -20.26 3.03
CA MET A 140 4.33 -20.73 3.21
C MET A 140 3.90 -20.60 4.66
N VAL A 141 4.72 -21.08 5.59
CA VAL A 141 4.44 -20.99 7.02
C VAL A 141 4.29 -19.53 7.45
N ALA A 142 5.17 -18.65 7.00
CA ALA A 142 5.09 -17.23 7.31
C ALA A 142 3.76 -16.60 6.83
N ASN A 143 3.27 -17.01 5.66
CA ASN A 143 1.98 -16.53 5.14
C ASN A 143 0.77 -17.05 5.92
N GLN A 144 0.84 -18.25 6.47
CA GLN A 144 -0.31 -18.91 7.09
C GLN A 144 -0.24 -18.94 8.62
N LEU A 145 0.83 -18.39 9.19
CA LEU A 145 1.09 -18.43 10.61
C LEU A 145 -0.06 -17.87 11.46
N TYR A 146 -0.61 -16.75 11.02
CA TYR A 146 -1.68 -16.08 11.75
C TYR A 146 -2.91 -16.98 11.89
N GLU A 147 -3.33 -17.61 10.79
CA GLU A 147 -4.49 -18.48 10.75
C GLU A 147 -4.29 -19.70 11.64
N LEU A 148 -3.08 -20.25 11.68
CA LEU A 148 -2.72 -21.36 12.56
C LEU A 148 -2.74 -20.91 14.03
N CYS A 149 -2.22 -19.73 14.32
CA CYS A 149 -2.23 -19.18 15.69
C CYS A 149 -3.65 -18.90 16.21
N GLU A 150 -4.54 -18.41 15.34
CA GLU A 150 -5.96 -18.25 15.70
C GLU A 150 -6.59 -19.58 16.08
N ALA A 151 -6.31 -20.64 15.32
CA ALA A 151 -6.85 -21.97 15.57
C ALA A 151 -6.35 -22.57 16.89
N VAL A 152 -5.11 -22.26 17.26
CA VAL A 152 -4.46 -22.81 18.46
C VAL A 152 -4.89 -22.08 19.75
N GLY A 153 -5.24 -20.81 19.64
CA GLY A 153 -5.61 -20.00 20.81
C GLY A 153 -4.42 -19.29 21.48
N PRO A 154 -4.69 -18.45 22.50
CA PRO A 154 -3.67 -17.51 23.00
C PRO A 154 -2.56 -18.13 23.86
N GLU A 155 -2.84 -19.16 24.66
CA GLU A 155 -1.83 -19.71 25.59
C GLU A 155 -0.68 -20.46 24.91
N PRO A 156 -0.94 -21.49 24.08
CA PRO A 156 0.13 -22.15 23.34
C PRO A 156 0.86 -21.20 22.38
N THR A 157 0.15 -20.23 21.77
CA THR A 157 0.71 -19.26 20.85
C THR A 157 1.83 -18.45 21.48
N ARG A 158 1.61 -17.97 22.71
CA ARG A 158 2.57 -17.10 23.40
C ARG A 158 3.87 -17.82 23.74
N ALA A 159 3.80 -19.05 24.23
CA ALA A 159 4.96 -19.78 24.75
C ALA A 159 5.85 -20.34 23.63
N ASP A 160 5.25 -20.93 22.60
CA ASP A 160 5.98 -21.74 21.62
C ASP A 160 6.06 -21.08 20.24
N LEU A 161 5.06 -20.28 19.85
CA LEU A 161 5.00 -19.71 18.51
C LEU A 161 5.72 -18.37 18.37
N VAL A 162 5.89 -17.61 19.46
CA VAL A 162 6.64 -16.32 19.42
C VAL A 162 8.09 -16.53 18.96
N PRO A 163 8.88 -17.46 19.55
CA PRO A 163 10.23 -17.72 19.05
C PRO A 163 10.26 -18.17 17.61
N ALA A 164 9.30 -18.97 17.17
CA ALA A 164 9.18 -19.42 15.79
C ALA A 164 8.93 -18.24 14.83
N TYR A 165 8.04 -17.35 15.20
CA TYR A 165 7.73 -16.16 14.42
C TYR A 165 8.93 -15.20 14.34
N VAL A 166 9.61 -14.97 15.46
CA VAL A 166 10.85 -14.16 15.51
C VAL A 166 11.89 -14.74 14.56
N ARG A 167 12.01 -16.05 14.50
CA ARG A 167 12.94 -16.70 13.58
C ARG A 167 12.59 -16.42 12.12
N LEU A 168 11.30 -16.43 11.76
CA LEU A 168 10.84 -16.08 10.41
C LEU A 168 11.09 -14.61 10.05
N LEU A 169 10.93 -13.71 11.01
CA LEU A 169 11.25 -12.29 10.82
C LEU A 169 12.73 -12.05 10.56
N ARG A 170 13.60 -12.95 11.03
CA ARG A 170 15.05 -12.89 10.85
C ARG A 170 15.58 -13.89 9.82
N ASP A 171 14.71 -14.44 8.97
CA ASP A 171 15.10 -15.42 7.97
C ASP A 171 16.14 -14.87 6.99
N ASN A 172 17.00 -15.73 6.48
CA ASN A 172 18.02 -15.36 5.49
C ASN A 172 17.41 -14.97 4.14
N GLU A 173 16.24 -15.54 3.80
CA GLU A 173 15.56 -15.26 2.54
C GLU A 173 14.64 -14.05 2.68
N ALA A 174 14.81 -13.08 1.76
CA ALA A 174 13.99 -11.88 1.75
C ALA A 174 12.49 -12.19 1.58
N GLU A 175 12.16 -13.17 0.76
CA GLU A 175 10.75 -13.56 0.53
C GLU A 175 10.06 -14.02 1.81
N VAL A 176 10.78 -14.76 2.66
CA VAL A 176 10.26 -15.20 3.96
C VAL A 176 10.09 -14.00 4.89
N ARG A 177 11.07 -13.08 4.94
CA ARG A 177 10.96 -11.86 5.74
C ARG A 177 9.80 -10.98 5.30
N ILE A 178 9.56 -10.85 3.98
CA ILE A 178 8.41 -10.10 3.43
C ILE A 178 7.10 -10.66 3.95
N ALA A 179 6.92 -11.98 3.85
CA ALA A 179 5.71 -12.65 4.30
C ALA A 179 5.50 -12.49 5.82
N ALA A 180 6.57 -12.68 6.60
CA ALA A 180 6.51 -12.54 8.05
C ALA A 180 6.23 -11.09 8.47
N ALA A 181 6.92 -10.11 7.85
CA ALA A 181 6.73 -8.69 8.15
C ALA A 181 5.30 -8.23 7.88
N GLY A 182 4.67 -8.71 6.83
CA GLY A 182 3.28 -8.39 6.49
C GLY A 182 2.25 -8.85 7.52
N LYS A 183 2.61 -9.76 8.41
CA LYS A 183 1.72 -10.31 9.45
C LYS A 183 1.97 -9.73 10.85
N VAL A 184 2.90 -8.80 10.98
CA VAL A 184 3.34 -8.26 12.28
C VAL A 184 2.18 -7.72 13.11
N THR A 185 1.34 -6.88 12.53
CA THR A 185 0.21 -6.27 13.24
C THR A 185 -0.79 -7.31 13.72
N LYS A 186 -1.16 -8.25 12.84
CA LYS A 186 -2.10 -9.32 13.19
C LYS A 186 -1.55 -10.20 14.30
N PHE A 187 -0.27 -10.52 14.23
CA PHE A 187 0.39 -11.35 15.22
C PHE A 187 0.43 -10.65 16.59
N CYS A 188 0.71 -9.35 16.61
CA CYS A 188 0.73 -8.56 17.84
C CYS A 188 -0.65 -8.46 18.49
N ARG A 189 -1.74 -8.52 17.71
CA ARG A 189 -3.10 -8.54 18.26
C ARG A 189 -3.40 -9.81 19.05
N ILE A 190 -2.79 -10.94 18.69
CA ILE A 190 -2.94 -12.20 19.40
C ILE A 190 -2.14 -12.18 20.71
N LEU A 191 -0.98 -11.51 20.70
CA LEU A 191 -0.12 -11.37 21.84
C LEU A 191 -0.60 -10.22 22.75
N ASN A 192 -0.12 -10.20 24.00
CA ASN A 192 -0.32 -9.02 24.83
C ASN A 192 0.70 -7.92 24.45
N PRO A 193 0.45 -6.63 24.81
CA PRO A 193 1.35 -5.55 24.49
C PRO A 193 2.78 -5.74 25.01
N GLN A 194 2.95 -6.33 26.17
CA GLN A 194 4.27 -6.55 26.79
C GLN A 194 5.13 -7.50 25.97
N LEU A 195 4.57 -8.61 25.50
CA LEU A 195 5.29 -9.58 24.67
C LEU A 195 5.61 -8.98 23.29
N SER A 196 4.70 -8.18 22.75
CA SER A 196 4.93 -7.48 21.48
C SER A 196 6.11 -6.51 21.58
N VAL A 197 6.20 -5.72 22.65
CA VAL A 197 7.31 -4.79 22.90
C VAL A 197 8.62 -5.55 23.12
N GLN A 198 8.57 -6.63 23.88
CA GLN A 198 9.77 -7.37 24.28
C GLN A 198 10.37 -8.20 23.14
N HIS A 199 9.54 -8.87 22.34
CA HIS A 199 10.00 -9.86 21.36
C HIS A 199 9.84 -9.43 19.90
N ILE A 200 8.81 -8.68 19.56
CA ILE A 200 8.48 -8.35 18.17
C ILE A 200 9.08 -7.01 17.75
N LEU A 201 8.97 -5.97 18.57
CA LEU A 201 9.50 -4.65 18.24
C LEU A 201 10.99 -4.63 17.93
N PRO A 202 11.87 -5.38 18.63
CA PRO A 202 13.28 -5.43 18.23
C PRO A 202 13.47 -5.94 16.81
N CYS A 203 12.69 -6.94 16.39
CA CYS A 203 12.73 -7.45 15.02
C CYS A 203 12.20 -6.44 14.02
N VAL A 204 11.12 -5.74 14.36
CA VAL A 204 10.54 -4.68 13.53
C VAL A 204 11.55 -3.56 13.31
N LYS A 205 12.27 -3.18 14.35
CA LYS A 205 13.34 -2.17 14.26
C LYS A 205 14.44 -2.61 13.30
N GLU A 206 14.88 -3.86 13.37
CA GLU A 206 15.85 -4.43 12.43
C GLU A 206 15.32 -4.41 11.00
N LEU A 207 14.07 -4.82 10.79
CA LEU A 207 13.46 -4.89 9.46
C LEU A 207 13.24 -3.51 8.84
N SER A 208 13.13 -2.46 9.64
CA SER A 208 13.01 -1.09 9.11
C SER A 208 14.29 -0.62 8.41
N SER A 209 15.40 -1.29 8.66
CA SER A 209 16.70 -1.04 8.02
C SER A 209 17.13 -2.22 7.14
N ASP A 210 16.22 -3.10 6.76
CA ASP A 210 16.51 -4.27 5.92
C ASP A 210 17.09 -3.84 4.57
N SER A 211 18.01 -4.63 4.02
CA SER A 211 18.63 -4.36 2.72
C SER A 211 17.63 -4.39 1.55
N SER A 212 16.54 -5.14 1.70
CA SER A 212 15.50 -5.25 0.68
C SER A 212 14.43 -4.17 0.87
N GLN A 213 14.21 -3.35 -0.17
CA GLN A 213 13.11 -2.39 -0.17
C GLN A 213 11.74 -3.08 -0.03
N HIS A 214 11.60 -4.29 -0.55
CA HIS A 214 10.34 -5.04 -0.49
C HIS A 214 10.01 -5.47 0.94
N VAL A 215 11.01 -5.81 1.73
CA VAL A 215 10.83 -6.08 3.17
C VAL A 215 10.40 -4.81 3.90
N ARG A 216 11.09 -3.68 3.66
CA ARG A 216 10.73 -2.40 4.25
C ARG A 216 9.33 -1.95 3.86
N SER A 217 8.95 -2.15 2.59
CA SER A 217 7.60 -1.81 2.09
C SER A 217 6.52 -2.67 2.74
N ALA A 218 6.75 -3.98 2.86
CA ALA A 218 5.83 -4.89 3.53
C ALA A 218 5.62 -4.51 4.99
N LEU A 219 6.71 -4.18 5.69
CA LEU A 219 6.63 -3.69 7.06
C LEU A 219 5.86 -2.38 7.16
N ALA A 220 6.20 -1.41 6.31
CA ALA A 220 5.55 -0.10 6.28
C ALA A 220 4.05 -0.19 6.03
N SER A 221 3.61 -1.18 5.27
CA SER A 221 2.19 -1.37 4.94
C SER A 221 1.33 -1.76 6.15
N VAL A 222 1.92 -2.33 7.19
CA VAL A 222 1.18 -2.89 8.34
C VAL A 222 1.59 -2.31 9.70
N ILE A 223 2.78 -1.72 9.79
CA ILE A 223 3.37 -1.31 11.08
C ILE A 223 2.51 -0.29 11.85
N MET A 224 1.83 0.60 11.13
CA MET A 224 1.01 1.64 11.74
C MET A 224 -0.17 1.04 12.53
N GLY A 225 -0.66 -0.11 12.13
CA GLY A 225 -1.71 -0.85 12.82
C GLY A 225 -1.28 -1.41 14.17
N MET A 226 0.01 -1.39 14.49
CA MET A 226 0.51 -1.78 15.81
C MET A 226 0.18 -0.76 16.89
N ALA A 227 -0.06 0.49 16.52
CA ALA A 227 -0.32 1.57 17.48
C ALA A 227 -1.50 1.26 18.42
N PRO A 228 -2.69 0.85 17.92
CA PRO A 228 -3.79 0.48 18.80
C PRO A 228 -3.49 -0.69 19.73
N VAL A 229 -2.64 -1.62 19.29
CA VAL A 229 -2.25 -2.80 20.07
C VAL A 229 -1.28 -2.42 21.19
N LEU A 230 -0.29 -1.58 20.88
CA LEU A 230 0.76 -1.18 21.82
C LEU A 230 0.28 -0.18 22.86
N GLY A 231 -0.67 0.68 22.52
CA GLY A 231 -1.11 1.78 23.36
C GLY A 231 -0.25 3.02 23.22
N LYS A 232 -0.65 4.11 23.88
CA LYS A 232 -0.07 5.44 23.69
C LYS A 232 1.42 5.50 24.03
N ASP A 233 1.82 5.04 25.21
CA ASP A 233 3.20 5.19 25.68
C ASP A 233 4.19 4.39 24.83
N ALA A 234 3.90 3.12 24.55
CA ALA A 234 4.76 2.28 23.73
C ALA A 234 4.79 2.76 22.27
N THR A 235 3.69 3.31 21.76
CA THR A 235 3.66 3.90 20.42
C THR A 235 4.60 5.09 20.34
N ILE A 236 4.56 6.01 21.30
CA ILE A 236 5.42 7.19 21.32
C ILE A 236 6.89 6.80 21.46
N GLU A 237 7.21 5.92 22.39
CA GLU A 237 8.61 5.55 22.68
C GLU A 237 9.24 4.63 21.63
N GLN A 238 8.48 3.66 21.11
CA GLN A 238 9.02 2.56 20.31
C GLN A 238 8.63 2.63 18.84
N LEU A 239 7.35 2.91 18.54
CA LEU A 239 6.84 2.84 17.17
C LEU A 239 7.15 4.10 16.36
N VAL A 240 7.00 5.28 16.96
CA VAL A 240 7.23 6.56 16.27
C VAL A 240 8.64 6.66 15.68
N PRO A 241 9.73 6.35 16.40
CA PRO A 241 11.06 6.37 15.80
C PRO A 241 11.21 5.46 14.59
N ILE A 242 10.54 4.30 14.61
CA ILE A 242 10.61 3.32 13.53
C ILE A 242 9.91 3.84 12.28
N PHE A 243 8.68 4.32 12.39
CA PHE A 243 7.98 4.80 11.21
C PHE A 243 8.56 6.13 10.68
N LEU A 244 9.14 6.97 11.53
CA LEU A 244 9.84 8.17 11.06
C LEU A 244 11.08 7.80 10.22
N SER A 245 11.79 6.75 10.59
CA SER A 245 12.88 6.21 9.79
C SER A 245 12.39 5.72 8.41
N LEU A 246 11.26 5.01 8.37
CA LEU A 246 10.65 4.55 7.12
C LEU A 246 10.11 5.69 6.27
N LEU A 247 9.64 6.76 6.88
CA LEU A 247 9.20 7.97 6.17
C LEU A 247 10.34 8.63 5.39
N LYS A 248 11.58 8.47 5.86
CA LYS A 248 12.79 8.98 5.21
C LYS A 248 13.43 8.00 4.23
N ASP A 249 12.78 6.88 3.94
CA ASP A 249 13.29 5.87 3.03
C ASP A 249 13.51 6.46 1.63
N GLU A 250 14.53 5.96 0.93
CA GLU A 250 14.84 6.40 -0.43
C GLU A 250 13.79 5.95 -1.47
N PHE A 251 13.00 4.92 -1.17
CA PHE A 251 11.98 4.39 -2.09
C PHE A 251 10.59 4.97 -1.80
N PRO A 252 9.93 5.53 -2.83
CA PRO A 252 8.60 6.16 -2.68
C PRO A 252 7.53 5.24 -2.11
N ASP A 253 7.53 3.96 -2.48
CA ASP A 253 6.53 3.00 -2.00
C ASP A 253 6.57 2.83 -0.48
N VAL A 254 7.77 2.83 0.10
CA VAL A 254 7.92 2.72 1.55
C VAL A 254 7.35 3.97 2.23
N ARG A 255 7.71 5.15 1.75
CA ARG A 255 7.20 6.42 2.29
C ARG A 255 5.69 6.52 2.20
N LEU A 256 5.12 6.18 1.04
CA LEU A 256 3.69 6.26 0.80
C LEU A 256 2.90 5.32 1.73
N ASN A 257 3.40 4.12 1.97
CA ASN A 257 2.77 3.19 2.91
C ASN A 257 2.67 3.75 4.33
N ILE A 258 3.68 4.50 4.77
CA ILE A 258 3.64 5.16 6.08
C ILE A 258 2.62 6.30 6.07
N ILE A 259 2.72 7.20 5.10
CA ILE A 259 1.86 8.39 5.00
C ILE A 259 0.39 8.03 4.89
N SER A 260 0.07 7.00 4.11
CA SER A 260 -1.32 6.59 3.86
C SER A 260 -2.05 6.04 5.09
N LYS A 261 -1.32 5.77 6.19
CA LYS A 261 -1.89 5.12 7.38
C LYS A 261 -1.58 5.86 8.69
N LEU A 262 -1.22 7.12 8.61
CA LEU A 262 -0.93 7.94 9.81
C LEU A 262 -2.13 8.15 10.71
N ASP A 263 -3.35 8.04 10.17
CA ASP A 263 -4.59 8.12 10.92
C ASP A 263 -4.66 7.09 12.06
N GLN A 264 -4.12 5.89 11.85
CA GLN A 264 -4.10 4.83 12.88
C GLN A 264 -3.26 5.24 14.10
N VAL A 265 -2.14 5.91 13.88
CA VAL A 265 -1.30 6.43 14.96
C VAL A 265 -1.96 7.66 15.60
N ASN A 266 -2.56 8.52 14.78
CA ASN A 266 -3.25 9.72 15.27
C ASN A 266 -4.37 9.37 16.26
N GLN A 267 -5.11 8.31 16.02
CA GLN A 267 -6.16 7.84 16.91
C GLN A 267 -5.64 7.44 18.30
N VAL A 268 -4.39 7.00 18.38
CA VAL A 268 -3.77 6.52 19.63
C VAL A 268 -3.07 7.63 20.40
N ILE A 269 -2.21 8.41 19.73
CA ILE A 269 -1.39 9.45 20.41
C ILE A 269 -1.96 10.86 20.31
N GLY A 270 -2.88 11.09 19.37
CA GLY A 270 -3.48 12.40 19.14
C GLY A 270 -2.65 13.29 18.21
N ILE A 271 -3.33 14.30 17.65
CA ILE A 271 -2.76 15.16 16.61
C ILE A 271 -1.58 15.99 17.11
N ASP A 272 -1.62 16.45 18.35
CA ASP A 272 -0.56 17.30 18.89
C ASP A 272 0.78 16.57 18.99
N LEU A 273 0.79 15.38 19.56
CA LEU A 273 1.99 14.56 19.69
C LEU A 273 2.47 14.04 18.33
N LEU A 274 1.54 13.65 17.47
CA LEU A 274 1.91 13.20 16.13
C LEU A 274 2.54 14.34 15.32
N SER A 275 1.95 15.53 15.38
CA SER A 275 2.49 16.71 14.70
C SER A 275 3.88 17.09 15.19
N GLN A 276 4.11 17.06 16.51
CA GLN A 276 5.43 17.33 17.09
C GLN A 276 6.50 16.37 16.56
N SER A 277 6.14 15.10 16.38
CA SER A 277 7.08 14.08 15.90
C SER A 277 7.27 14.13 14.39
N LEU A 278 6.18 14.37 13.65
CA LEU A 278 6.14 14.26 12.19
C LEU A 278 6.68 15.52 11.49
N LEU A 279 6.36 16.72 11.99
CA LEU A 279 6.75 17.98 11.34
C LEU A 279 8.25 18.12 11.11
N PRO A 280 9.14 17.83 12.09
CA PRO A 280 10.58 17.94 11.83
C PRO A 280 11.05 17.04 10.70
N ALA A 281 10.49 15.84 10.58
CA ALA A 281 10.84 14.90 9.50
C ALA A 281 10.36 15.42 8.14
N ILE A 282 9.16 15.98 8.08
CA ILE A 282 8.61 16.57 6.84
C ILE A 282 9.41 17.79 6.43
N VAL A 283 9.77 18.66 7.37
CA VAL A 283 10.60 19.83 7.10
C VAL A 283 11.97 19.43 6.55
N GLU A 284 12.59 18.43 7.14
CA GLU A 284 13.89 17.92 6.67
C GLU A 284 13.80 17.42 5.21
N LEU A 285 12.75 16.67 4.87
CA LEU A 285 12.53 16.18 3.52
C LEU A 285 12.15 17.31 2.55
N ALA A 286 11.42 18.30 3.02
CA ALA A 286 11.01 19.46 2.21
C ALA A 286 12.19 20.37 1.84
N GLU A 287 13.24 20.35 2.63
CA GLU A 287 14.46 21.14 2.40
C GLU A 287 15.60 20.34 1.78
N ASP A 288 15.32 19.09 1.32
CA ASP A 288 16.31 18.24 0.70
C ASP A 288 16.90 18.89 -0.55
N ARG A 289 18.20 18.68 -0.79
CA ARG A 289 18.91 19.20 -1.96
C ARG A 289 18.40 18.63 -3.27
N HIS A 290 17.92 17.38 -3.24
CA HIS A 290 17.39 16.71 -4.43
C HIS A 290 15.94 17.12 -4.64
N TRP A 291 15.67 17.74 -5.79
CA TRP A 291 14.33 18.23 -6.14
C TRP A 291 13.28 17.10 -6.18
N ARG A 292 13.67 15.87 -6.52
CA ARG A 292 12.76 14.73 -6.56
C ARG A 292 12.24 14.35 -5.15
N VAL A 293 13.08 14.49 -4.13
CA VAL A 293 12.66 14.28 -2.74
C VAL A 293 11.68 15.37 -2.33
N ARG A 294 11.98 16.63 -2.64
CA ARG A 294 11.05 17.73 -2.37
C ARG A 294 9.72 17.54 -3.08
N LEU A 295 9.76 17.14 -4.35
CA LEU A 295 8.54 16.86 -5.14
C LEU A 295 7.68 15.78 -4.49
N ALA A 296 8.29 14.69 -4.04
CA ALA A 296 7.60 13.60 -3.38
C ALA A 296 6.86 14.08 -2.13
N ILE A 297 7.50 14.92 -1.32
CA ILE A 297 6.87 15.45 -0.10
C ILE A 297 5.70 16.37 -0.44
N ILE A 298 5.84 17.23 -1.44
CA ILE A 298 4.73 18.11 -1.88
C ILE A 298 3.51 17.29 -2.30
N GLU A 299 3.72 16.23 -3.03
CA GLU A 299 2.65 15.33 -3.50
C GLU A 299 1.96 14.61 -2.35
N TYR A 300 2.64 14.38 -1.22
CA TYR A 300 2.07 13.74 -0.04
C TYR A 300 1.30 14.70 0.87
N ILE A 301 1.53 16.00 0.79
CA ILE A 301 0.87 16.99 1.67
C ILE A 301 -0.65 16.91 1.62
N PRO A 302 -1.33 16.81 0.46
CA PRO A 302 -2.79 16.65 0.45
C PRO A 302 -3.28 15.38 1.13
N LEU A 303 -2.54 14.28 1.01
CA LEU A 303 -2.86 13.03 1.70
C LEU A 303 -2.72 13.17 3.21
N LEU A 304 -1.66 13.82 3.67
CA LEU A 304 -1.47 14.14 5.09
C LEU A 304 -2.62 15.01 5.63
N ALA A 305 -3.01 16.01 4.87
CA ALA A 305 -4.14 16.88 5.20
C ALA A 305 -5.44 16.09 5.34
N SER A 306 -5.69 15.19 4.39
CA SER A 306 -6.87 14.32 4.40
C SER A 306 -6.94 13.43 5.65
N GLN A 307 -5.81 12.86 6.07
CA GLN A 307 -5.77 11.92 7.20
C GLN A 307 -5.73 12.63 8.56
N LEU A 308 -4.99 13.72 8.66
CA LEU A 308 -4.69 14.37 9.94
C LEU A 308 -5.53 15.62 10.21
N GLY A 309 -6.19 16.15 9.19
CA GLY A 309 -7.08 17.29 9.31
C GLY A 309 -6.38 18.64 9.43
N VAL A 310 -7.19 19.68 9.64
CA VAL A 310 -6.73 21.08 9.71
C VAL A 310 -5.72 21.32 10.83
N GLY A 311 -5.85 20.61 11.95
CA GLY A 311 -4.97 20.78 13.11
C GLY A 311 -3.51 20.44 12.84
N PHE A 312 -3.24 19.62 11.81
CA PHE A 312 -1.86 19.31 11.40
C PHE A 312 -1.23 20.47 10.60
N PHE A 313 -2.05 21.26 9.91
CA PHE A 313 -1.58 22.32 9.01
C PHE A 313 -1.32 23.60 9.82
N ASP A 314 -0.19 23.63 10.52
CA ASP A 314 0.22 24.80 11.32
C ASP A 314 0.91 25.87 10.45
N ASP A 315 1.32 26.99 11.08
CA ASP A 315 2.00 28.10 10.40
C ASP A 315 3.28 27.65 9.68
N LYS A 316 4.00 26.71 10.27
CA LYS A 316 5.28 26.23 9.69
C LYS A 316 5.07 25.42 8.42
N LEU A 317 4.10 24.50 8.42
CA LEU A 317 3.77 23.73 7.22
C LEU A 317 3.16 24.62 6.14
N GLY A 318 2.31 25.55 6.52
CA GLY A 318 1.76 26.56 5.62
C GLY A 318 2.84 27.41 4.98
N ALA A 319 3.82 27.85 5.75
CA ALA A 319 4.96 28.61 5.25
C ALA A 319 5.79 27.82 4.24
N LEU A 320 6.01 26.51 4.48
CA LEU A 320 6.70 25.64 3.52
C LEU A 320 5.94 25.51 2.20
N CYS A 321 4.63 25.33 2.25
CA CYS A 321 3.80 25.25 1.05
C CYS A 321 3.90 26.50 0.19
N MET A 322 3.97 27.68 0.83
CA MET A 322 4.15 28.95 0.12
C MET A 322 5.58 29.11 -0.42
N GLN A 323 6.59 28.66 0.30
CA GLN A 323 7.98 28.72 -0.12
C GLN A 323 8.23 27.90 -1.38
N TRP A 324 7.58 26.78 -1.57
CA TRP A 324 7.73 25.96 -2.77
C TRP A 324 7.26 26.66 -4.06
N LEU A 325 6.37 27.63 -3.95
CA LEU A 325 5.96 28.45 -5.10
C LEU A 325 7.14 29.28 -5.67
N GLU A 326 8.17 29.48 -4.90
CA GLU A 326 9.38 30.22 -5.28
C GLU A 326 10.61 29.32 -5.40
N ASP A 327 10.41 28.00 -5.55
CA ASP A 327 11.50 27.05 -5.75
C ASP A 327 12.16 27.29 -7.13
N LYS A 328 13.46 27.03 -7.20
CA LYS A 328 14.24 27.19 -8.43
C LYS A 328 13.81 26.21 -9.53
N VAL A 329 13.27 25.06 -9.17
CA VAL A 329 12.88 24.01 -10.09
C VAL A 329 11.43 24.19 -10.52
N PHE A 330 11.18 24.22 -11.82
CA PHE A 330 9.83 24.41 -12.37
C PHE A 330 8.84 23.34 -11.87
N SER A 331 9.24 22.05 -11.88
CA SER A 331 8.40 20.96 -11.44
C SER A 331 7.93 21.12 -9.99
N ILE A 332 8.76 21.70 -9.14
CA ILE A 332 8.41 22.00 -7.75
C ILE A 332 7.39 23.14 -7.69
N ARG A 333 7.60 24.22 -8.46
CA ARG A 333 6.62 25.32 -8.50
C ARG A 333 5.25 24.87 -9.00
N ASP A 334 5.24 24.05 -10.05
CA ASP A 334 4.00 23.49 -10.60
C ASP A 334 3.28 22.59 -9.59
N ALA A 335 4.01 21.70 -8.95
CA ALA A 335 3.47 20.83 -7.89
C ALA A 335 2.98 21.65 -6.69
N ALA A 336 3.68 22.73 -6.33
CA ALA A 336 3.26 23.61 -5.25
C ALA A 336 1.91 24.28 -5.54
N ALA A 337 1.71 24.76 -6.74
CA ALA A 337 0.43 25.36 -7.15
C ALA A 337 -0.70 24.33 -7.11
N ASN A 338 -0.48 23.13 -7.62
CA ASN A 338 -1.45 22.04 -7.58
C ASN A 338 -1.73 21.58 -6.14
N ASN A 339 -0.73 21.58 -5.27
CA ASN A 339 -0.89 21.27 -3.85
C ASN A 339 -1.88 22.24 -3.18
N LEU A 340 -1.75 23.54 -3.43
CA LEU A 340 -2.65 24.54 -2.87
C LEU A 340 -4.10 24.31 -3.30
N LYS A 341 -4.30 23.95 -4.56
CA LYS A 341 -5.63 23.59 -5.07
C LYS A 341 -6.22 22.41 -4.29
N ARG A 342 -5.43 21.35 -4.12
CA ARG A 342 -5.88 20.13 -3.41
C ARG A 342 -6.16 20.40 -1.95
N LEU A 343 -5.36 21.25 -1.29
CA LEU A 343 -5.61 21.66 0.09
C LEU A 343 -6.90 22.48 0.21
N ALA A 344 -7.15 23.38 -0.74
CA ALA A 344 -8.38 24.15 -0.78
C ALA A 344 -9.61 23.26 -0.99
N GLU A 345 -9.51 22.24 -1.84
CA GLU A 345 -10.57 21.25 -2.04
C GLU A 345 -10.83 20.45 -0.77
N GLU A 346 -9.79 20.04 -0.05
CA GLU A 346 -9.90 19.22 1.16
C GLU A 346 -10.48 20.01 2.33
N PHE A 347 -9.99 21.22 2.58
CA PHE A 347 -10.37 22.02 3.75
C PHE A 347 -11.50 23.02 3.49
N GLY A 348 -11.84 23.25 2.23
CA GLY A 348 -12.94 24.10 1.82
C GLY A 348 -12.55 25.56 1.52
N PRO A 349 -13.45 26.28 0.81
CA PRO A 349 -13.19 27.67 0.36
C PRO A 349 -12.96 28.66 1.50
N GLU A 350 -13.68 28.52 2.61
CA GLU A 350 -13.53 29.44 3.76
C GLU A 350 -12.15 29.35 4.39
N TRP A 351 -11.66 28.12 4.59
CA TRP A 351 -10.31 27.89 5.09
C TRP A 351 -9.27 28.44 4.12
N ALA A 352 -9.42 28.15 2.83
CA ALA A 352 -8.50 28.60 1.79
C ALA A 352 -8.47 30.14 1.71
N MET A 353 -9.61 30.79 1.88
CA MET A 353 -9.68 32.24 1.91
C MET A 353 -8.89 32.86 3.05
N GLN A 354 -8.84 32.20 4.21
CA GLN A 354 -8.10 32.66 5.36
C GLN A 354 -6.60 32.32 5.31
N HIS A 355 -6.27 31.12 4.82
CA HIS A 355 -4.92 30.57 4.97
C HIS A 355 -4.09 30.48 3.68
N ILE A 356 -4.74 30.49 2.51
CA ILE A 356 -4.04 30.35 1.22
C ILE A 356 -4.09 31.63 0.40
N ILE A 357 -5.27 32.15 0.12
CA ILE A 357 -5.47 33.23 -0.85
C ILE A 357 -4.67 34.48 -0.53
N PRO A 358 -4.69 35.02 0.71
CA PRO A 358 -3.93 36.26 1.00
C PRO A 358 -2.43 36.10 0.76
N GLN A 359 -1.86 34.94 1.12
CA GLN A 359 -0.42 34.70 0.98
C GLN A 359 -0.01 34.50 -0.49
N VAL A 360 -0.84 33.82 -1.28
CA VAL A 360 -0.62 33.66 -2.73
C VAL A 360 -0.64 35.02 -3.42
N LEU A 361 -1.63 35.83 -3.13
CA LEU A 361 -1.80 37.12 -3.81
C LEU A 361 -0.66 38.11 -3.48
N GLU A 362 -0.10 38.06 -2.28
CA GLU A 362 1.08 38.87 -1.91
C GLU A 362 2.29 38.58 -2.83
N LYS A 363 2.43 37.37 -3.30
CA LYS A 363 3.59 36.92 -4.10
C LYS A 363 3.52 37.36 -5.54
N ILE A 364 2.42 37.94 -6.01
CA ILE A 364 2.27 38.44 -7.38
C ILE A 364 3.26 39.56 -7.72
N ASN A 365 3.77 40.23 -6.70
CA ASN A 365 4.72 41.34 -6.86
C ASN A 365 6.18 40.90 -6.84
N ASN A 366 6.46 39.60 -6.93
CA ASN A 366 7.82 39.10 -6.94
C ASN A 366 8.60 39.74 -8.10
N PRO A 367 9.85 40.23 -7.89
CA PRO A 367 10.65 40.82 -8.94
C PRO A 367 10.95 39.90 -10.13
N HIS A 368 11.02 38.61 -9.90
CA HIS A 368 11.32 37.63 -10.94
C HIS A 368 10.04 37.12 -11.61
N TYR A 369 9.98 37.28 -12.95
CA TYR A 369 8.75 36.98 -13.69
C TYR A 369 8.33 35.51 -13.62
N LEU A 370 9.26 34.57 -13.48
CA LEU A 370 8.92 33.13 -13.37
C LEU A 370 8.03 32.84 -12.14
N TYR A 371 8.30 33.53 -11.05
CA TYR A 371 7.49 33.36 -9.84
C TYR A 371 6.12 34.05 -9.96
N ARG A 372 6.07 35.20 -10.66
CA ARG A 372 4.76 35.81 -10.97
C ARG A 372 3.92 34.92 -11.87
N MET A 373 4.53 34.21 -12.83
CA MET A 373 3.84 33.22 -13.65
C MET A 373 3.24 32.09 -12.81
N THR A 374 4.00 31.61 -11.84
CA THR A 374 3.53 30.56 -10.91
C THR A 374 2.30 31.02 -10.13
N ILE A 375 2.27 32.26 -9.69
CA ILE A 375 1.11 32.82 -9.00
C ILE A 375 -0.11 32.91 -9.91
N LEU A 376 0.05 33.31 -11.17
CA LEU A 376 -1.05 33.30 -12.14
C LEU A 376 -1.60 31.89 -12.36
N GLN A 377 -0.73 30.89 -12.44
CA GLN A 377 -1.14 29.49 -12.53
C GLN A 377 -1.91 29.05 -11.27
N ALA A 378 -1.42 29.41 -10.09
CA ALA A 378 -2.10 29.09 -8.84
C ALA A 378 -3.49 29.70 -8.78
N ILE A 379 -3.66 30.94 -9.22
CA ILE A 379 -4.96 31.61 -9.32
C ILE A 379 -5.90 30.84 -10.24
N SER A 380 -5.43 30.43 -11.41
CA SER A 380 -6.20 29.62 -12.36
C SER A 380 -6.69 28.30 -11.75
N LEU A 381 -5.83 27.65 -10.97
CA LEU A 381 -6.16 26.37 -10.31
C LEU A 381 -7.12 26.56 -9.13
N LEU A 382 -6.98 27.64 -8.37
CA LEU A 382 -7.79 27.90 -7.18
C LEU A 382 -9.20 28.45 -7.50
N ALA A 383 -9.35 29.16 -8.61
CA ALA A 383 -10.61 29.81 -8.94
C ALA A 383 -11.82 28.87 -8.99
N PRO A 384 -11.76 27.68 -9.63
CA PRO A 384 -12.91 26.77 -9.61
C PRO A 384 -13.30 26.31 -8.21
N VAL A 385 -12.33 26.18 -7.32
CA VAL A 385 -12.57 25.74 -5.94
C VAL A 385 -13.19 26.85 -5.11
N MET A 386 -12.73 28.10 -5.32
CA MET A 386 -13.20 29.26 -4.54
C MET A 386 -14.59 29.76 -4.94
N GLY A 387 -14.99 29.51 -6.18
CA GLY A 387 -16.28 29.92 -6.70
C GLY A 387 -16.33 31.33 -7.28
N ALA A 388 -17.45 31.68 -7.88
CA ALA A 388 -17.63 32.91 -8.65
C ALA A 388 -17.43 34.18 -7.82
N GLU A 389 -17.99 34.24 -6.62
CA GLU A 389 -17.94 35.45 -5.79
C GLU A 389 -16.49 35.80 -5.36
N ILE A 390 -15.76 34.83 -4.80
CA ILE A 390 -14.39 35.04 -4.34
C ILE A 390 -13.48 35.30 -5.55
N THR A 391 -13.67 34.58 -6.64
CA THR A 391 -12.90 34.79 -7.87
C THR A 391 -13.06 36.21 -8.36
N CYS A 392 -14.31 36.72 -8.41
CA CYS A 392 -14.59 38.09 -8.85
C CYS A 392 -13.98 39.14 -7.89
N GLN A 393 -14.12 38.95 -6.60
CA GLN A 393 -13.72 39.96 -5.60
C GLN A 393 -12.23 39.97 -5.31
N LYS A 394 -11.58 38.80 -5.29
CA LYS A 394 -10.20 38.65 -4.80
C LYS A 394 -9.18 38.26 -5.89
N LEU A 395 -9.54 37.33 -6.77
CA LEU A 395 -8.61 36.80 -7.77
C LEU A 395 -8.57 37.64 -9.06
N LEU A 396 -9.71 37.98 -9.60
CA LEU A 396 -9.84 38.70 -10.86
C LEU A 396 -9.09 40.06 -10.84
N PRO A 397 -9.21 40.90 -9.80
CA PRO A 397 -8.51 42.19 -9.76
C PRO A 397 -6.99 42.03 -9.87
N VAL A 398 -6.41 40.99 -9.27
CA VAL A 398 -4.98 40.71 -9.34
C VAL A 398 -4.57 40.31 -10.76
N VAL A 399 -5.35 39.48 -11.43
CA VAL A 399 -5.10 39.06 -12.80
C VAL A 399 -5.18 40.26 -13.75
N ILE A 400 -6.22 41.08 -13.61
CA ILE A 400 -6.41 42.30 -14.45
C ILE A 400 -5.24 43.26 -14.25
N ASN A 401 -4.78 43.46 -13.03
CA ASN A 401 -3.63 44.33 -12.77
C ASN A 401 -2.34 43.77 -13.39
N SER A 402 -2.19 42.46 -13.43
CA SER A 402 -1.02 41.80 -14.05
C SER A 402 -0.97 41.95 -15.56
N SER A 403 -2.06 42.35 -16.21
CA SER A 403 -2.07 42.64 -17.64
C SER A 403 -1.17 43.83 -18.04
N LYS A 404 -0.80 44.65 -17.05
CA LYS A 404 0.10 45.79 -17.22
C LYS A 404 1.57 45.46 -17.00
N ASP A 405 1.89 44.20 -16.83
CA ASP A 405 3.26 43.72 -16.62
C ASP A 405 4.12 44.02 -17.87
N ARG A 406 5.38 44.31 -17.64
CA ARG A 406 6.35 44.58 -18.73
C ARG A 406 6.70 43.32 -19.53
N VAL A 407 6.64 42.15 -18.91
CA VAL A 407 7.10 40.89 -19.51
C VAL A 407 6.00 40.30 -20.38
N PRO A 408 6.24 40.05 -21.67
CA PRO A 408 5.22 39.48 -22.56
C PRO A 408 4.72 38.11 -22.08
N ASN A 409 5.58 37.28 -21.50
CA ASN A 409 5.17 35.97 -20.94
C ASN A 409 4.12 36.11 -19.85
N ILE A 410 4.21 37.14 -19.02
CA ILE A 410 3.18 37.42 -18.01
C ILE A 410 1.88 37.85 -18.68
N LYS A 411 1.92 38.75 -19.65
CA LYS A 411 0.73 39.23 -20.35
C LYS A 411 -0.05 38.13 -21.06
N PHE A 412 0.63 37.24 -21.79
CA PHE A 412 -0.11 36.19 -22.47
C PHE A 412 -0.63 35.13 -21.48
N ASN A 413 0.05 34.90 -20.36
CA ASN A 413 -0.48 34.04 -19.28
C ASN A 413 -1.70 34.69 -18.62
N VAL A 414 -1.74 35.99 -18.48
CA VAL A 414 -2.96 36.72 -18.06
C VAL A 414 -4.12 36.41 -19.00
N ALA A 415 -3.90 36.47 -20.30
CA ALA A 415 -4.94 36.12 -21.29
C ALA A 415 -5.43 34.70 -21.14
N LYS A 416 -4.53 33.73 -20.93
CA LYS A 416 -4.86 32.34 -20.69
C LYS A 416 -5.66 32.15 -19.40
N VAL A 417 -5.27 32.82 -18.33
CA VAL A 417 -5.96 32.75 -17.04
C VAL A 417 -7.36 33.34 -17.16
N LEU A 418 -7.50 34.51 -17.80
CA LEU A 418 -8.81 35.14 -18.03
C LEU A 418 -9.73 34.21 -18.79
N GLN A 419 -9.22 33.51 -19.81
CA GLN A 419 -10.00 32.53 -20.56
C GLN A 419 -10.51 31.41 -19.63
N SER A 420 -9.68 30.92 -18.73
CA SER A 420 -10.05 29.88 -17.77
C SER A 420 -11.07 30.34 -16.74
N LEU A 421 -11.11 31.64 -16.45
CA LEU A 421 -12.05 32.21 -15.48
C LEU A 421 -13.44 32.48 -16.09
N VAL A 422 -13.56 32.60 -17.39
CA VAL A 422 -14.82 32.94 -18.08
C VAL A 422 -15.97 32.01 -17.67
N PRO A 423 -15.81 30.67 -17.63
CA PRO A 423 -16.91 29.79 -17.19
C PRO A 423 -17.32 29.96 -15.72
N ILE A 424 -16.46 30.52 -14.90
CA ILE A 424 -16.66 30.68 -13.46
C ILE A 424 -17.37 32.01 -13.15
N LEU A 425 -17.11 33.05 -13.91
CA LEU A 425 -17.58 34.41 -13.67
C LEU A 425 -18.96 34.66 -14.26
N ASP A 426 -19.70 35.59 -13.66
CA ASP A 426 -20.97 36.06 -14.22
C ASP A 426 -20.75 36.79 -15.54
N GLN A 427 -21.68 36.69 -16.47
CA GLN A 427 -21.61 37.34 -17.78
C GLN A 427 -21.37 38.84 -17.68
N SER A 428 -22.01 39.52 -16.72
CA SER A 428 -21.81 40.97 -16.53
C SER A 428 -20.39 41.32 -16.18
N VAL A 429 -19.71 40.48 -15.39
CA VAL A 429 -18.32 40.65 -15.02
C VAL A 429 -17.41 40.41 -16.23
N VAL A 430 -17.69 39.38 -17.03
CA VAL A 430 -16.98 39.07 -18.25
C VAL A 430 -17.05 40.29 -19.21
N GLU A 431 -18.27 40.84 -19.44
CA GLU A 431 -18.46 41.96 -20.33
C GLU A 431 -17.79 43.24 -19.85
N LYS A 432 -17.88 43.57 -18.56
CA LYS A 432 -17.43 44.84 -18.01
C LYS A 432 -15.94 44.87 -17.64
N THR A 433 -15.39 43.74 -17.29
CA THR A 433 -14.03 43.64 -16.71
C THR A 433 -13.06 42.80 -17.57
N VAL A 434 -13.48 41.60 -17.95
CA VAL A 434 -12.63 40.65 -18.66
C VAL A 434 -12.41 41.05 -20.11
N LYS A 435 -13.49 41.30 -20.86
CA LYS A 435 -13.41 41.65 -22.26
C LYS A 435 -12.59 42.92 -22.50
N PRO A 436 -12.82 44.06 -21.79
CA PRO A 436 -12.01 45.25 -21.99
C PRO A 436 -10.53 45.00 -21.80
N CYS A 437 -10.13 44.21 -20.82
CA CYS A 437 -8.74 43.85 -20.60
C CYS A 437 -8.17 43.04 -21.77
N LEU A 438 -8.93 42.07 -22.27
CA LEU A 438 -8.50 41.23 -23.40
C LEU A 438 -8.42 42.02 -24.70
N VAL A 439 -9.32 43.00 -24.93
CA VAL A 439 -9.25 43.89 -26.09
C VAL A 439 -7.96 44.70 -26.07
N GLU A 440 -7.58 45.24 -24.92
CA GLU A 440 -6.32 45.95 -24.76
C GLU A 440 -5.13 45.03 -25.04
N LEU A 441 -5.12 43.80 -24.53
CA LEU A 441 -4.06 42.82 -24.80
C LEU A 441 -4.02 42.37 -26.26
N SER A 442 -5.15 42.39 -26.96
CA SER A 442 -5.21 42.05 -28.39
C SER A 442 -4.49 43.04 -29.27
N GLU A 443 -4.18 44.22 -28.74
CA GLU A 443 -3.44 45.30 -29.44
C GLU A 443 -1.98 45.42 -28.96
N ASP A 444 -1.51 44.46 -28.13
CA ASP A 444 -0.15 44.46 -27.60
C ASP A 444 0.90 44.30 -28.71
N PRO A 445 2.07 44.91 -28.57
CA PRO A 445 3.18 44.76 -29.55
C PRO A 445 3.64 43.32 -29.74
N ASP A 446 3.53 42.46 -28.73
CA ASP A 446 3.97 41.07 -28.80
C ASP A 446 2.92 40.17 -29.48
N VAL A 447 3.41 39.35 -30.45
CA VAL A 447 2.54 38.50 -31.26
C VAL A 447 1.84 37.41 -30.46
N ASP A 448 2.51 36.84 -29.47
CA ASP A 448 1.94 35.77 -28.63
C ASP A 448 0.87 36.35 -27.70
N VAL A 449 1.10 37.54 -27.16
CA VAL A 449 0.09 38.22 -26.32
C VAL A 449 -1.17 38.46 -27.15
N ARG A 450 -1.05 38.98 -28.38
CA ARG A 450 -2.19 39.19 -29.29
C ARG A 450 -2.93 37.87 -29.57
N TYR A 451 -2.17 36.82 -29.87
CA TYR A 451 -2.74 35.51 -30.20
C TYR A 451 -3.62 34.96 -29.06
N TYR A 452 -3.08 34.89 -27.85
CA TYR A 452 -3.82 34.35 -26.70
C TYR A 452 -4.96 35.27 -26.26
N ALA A 453 -4.81 36.56 -26.39
CA ALA A 453 -5.88 37.53 -26.14
C ALA A 453 -7.06 37.31 -27.08
N ASN A 454 -6.80 37.11 -28.37
CA ASN A 454 -7.84 36.85 -29.37
C ASN A 454 -8.53 35.50 -29.13
N GLN A 455 -7.81 34.45 -28.73
CA GLN A 455 -8.41 33.18 -28.37
C GLN A 455 -9.34 33.32 -27.16
N ALA A 456 -8.90 34.04 -26.14
CA ALA A 456 -9.71 34.31 -24.98
C ALA A 456 -10.97 35.10 -25.28
N LEU A 457 -10.88 36.09 -26.19
CA LEU A 457 -12.05 36.84 -26.66
C LEU A 457 -13.06 35.97 -27.40
N GLN A 458 -12.57 35.04 -28.24
CA GLN A 458 -13.44 34.05 -28.90
C GLN A 458 -14.18 33.18 -27.88
N ALA A 459 -13.49 32.76 -26.83
CA ALA A 459 -14.10 31.98 -25.76
C ALA A 459 -15.18 32.77 -25.02
N CYS A 460 -14.98 34.06 -24.79
CA CYS A 460 -16.01 34.94 -24.21
C CYS A 460 -17.23 35.00 -25.10
N ASP A 461 -17.07 35.16 -26.40
CA ASP A 461 -18.17 35.27 -27.37
C ASP A 461 -18.92 33.94 -27.49
N GLN A 462 -18.27 32.82 -27.48
CA GLN A 462 -18.90 31.49 -27.52
C GLN A 462 -19.76 31.23 -26.28
N MET A 463 -19.29 31.64 -25.12
CA MET A 463 -20.06 31.49 -23.88
C MET A 463 -21.37 32.31 -23.90
N MET A 464 -21.38 33.47 -24.54
CA MET A 464 -22.57 34.32 -24.69
C MET A 464 -23.60 33.74 -25.63
N VAL A 465 -23.16 32.99 -26.66
CA VAL A 465 -24.08 32.39 -27.66
C VAL A 465 -24.75 31.15 -27.08
N SER A 466 -24.13 30.44 -26.15
CA SER A 466 -24.65 29.20 -25.55
C SER A 466 -25.57 29.44 -24.34
N SER A 467 -25.70 30.66 -23.87
CA SER A 467 -26.62 31.07 -22.81
C SER A 467 -27.84 31.77 -23.42
#